data_66a564307d35f8bd66cded3f9fcae615
#
_entry.id   66a564307d35f8bd66cded3f9fcae615
#
_cell.length_a   1.000
_cell.length_b   1.000
_cell.length_c   1.000
_cell.angle_alpha   90.00
_cell.angle_beta   90.00
_cell.angle_gamma   90.00
#
_symmetry.space_group_name_H-M   'P 1'
#
loop_
_entity.id
_entity.type
_entity.pdbx_description
1 polymer ?
#
loop_
_entity_poly.entity_id
_entity_poly.type
_entity_poly.pdbx_seq_one_letter_code
_entity_poly.pdbx_strand_id
1 'polypeptide(L)'
;MCEKGLCCSIEDELQLIADIKSKGAERELAIEELSHSKLRFIVAVAKIYRGCGLSMEELISAGNEGLVSAAENYDESRGFSFMSYAVWWIRQSIIQKIQ
;
A
#
# COMPACT_ATOMS: atom_id res chain seq x y z
N MET A 1 16.58 -17.25 8.26
CA MET A 1 15.84 -16.08 8.64
C MET A 1 15.59 -15.17 7.45
N CYS A 2 14.39 -14.72 7.33
CA CYS A 2 14.01 -13.91 6.21
C CYS A 2 14.54 -12.49 6.34
N GLU A 3 15.02 -11.95 5.24
CA GLU A 3 15.47 -10.57 5.22
C GLU A 3 14.28 -9.64 5.24
N LYS A 4 14.26 -8.76 6.19
CA LYS A 4 13.12 -7.92 6.37
C LYS A 4 12.85 -7.00 5.19
N GLY A 5 13.84 -6.54 4.55
CA GLY A 5 13.65 -5.60 3.47
C GLY A 5 13.17 -6.23 2.18
N LEU A 6 13.28 -7.53 2.05
CA LEU A 6 13.01 -8.18 0.78
C LEU A 6 11.69 -8.89 0.73
N CYS A 7 11.22 -9.36 1.87
CA CYS A 7 10.08 -10.23 1.88
C CYS A 7 9.32 -10.04 3.17
N CYS A 8 8.05 -9.82 3.02
CA CYS A 8 7.18 -9.62 4.17
C CYS A 8 6.25 -10.82 4.22
N SER A 9 6.32 -11.59 5.29
CA SER A 9 5.43 -12.73 5.41
C SER A 9 4.00 -12.25 5.60
N ILE A 10 3.05 -13.16 5.43
CA ILE A 10 1.65 -12.81 5.62
C ILE A 10 1.41 -12.35 7.05
N GLU A 11 2.07 -12.99 8.01
CA GLU A 11 1.91 -12.60 9.41
C GLU A 11 2.45 -11.20 9.66
N ASP A 12 3.61 -10.90 9.07
CA ASP A 12 4.19 -9.56 9.20
C ASP A 12 3.27 -8.52 8.56
N GLU A 13 2.73 -8.85 7.41
CA GLU A 13 1.83 -7.95 6.71
C GLU A 13 0.60 -7.66 7.56
N LEU A 14 -0.01 -8.68 8.15
CA LEU A 14 -1.18 -8.49 8.98
C LEU A 14 -0.86 -7.68 10.22
N GLN A 15 0.33 -7.87 10.78
CA GLN A 15 0.73 -7.09 11.94
C GLN A 15 0.88 -5.62 11.58
N LEU A 16 1.47 -5.33 10.43
CA LEU A 16 1.59 -3.95 9.98
C LEU A 16 0.22 -3.31 9.76
N ILE A 17 -0.69 -4.07 9.18
CA ILE A 17 -2.05 -3.58 8.96
C ILE A 17 -2.72 -3.28 10.30
N ALA A 18 -2.55 -4.16 11.26
CA ALA A 18 -3.14 -3.97 12.58
C ALA A 18 -2.57 -2.71 13.24
N ASP A 19 -1.27 -2.49 13.10
CA ASP A 19 -0.63 -1.31 13.67
C ASP A 19 -1.16 -0.03 13.02
N ILE A 20 -1.40 -0.07 11.72
CA ILE A 20 -1.96 1.08 11.04
C ILE A 20 -3.37 1.36 11.51
N LYS A 21 -4.17 0.31 11.66
CA LYS A 21 -5.55 0.46 12.10
C LYS A 21 -5.66 1.01 13.52
N SER A 22 -4.72 0.64 14.37
CA SER A 22 -4.78 1.02 15.76
C SER A 22 -4.57 2.51 15.97
N LYS A 23 -3.93 3.17 15.02
CA LYS A 23 -3.63 4.61 15.08
C LYS A 23 -2.82 4.97 16.30
N GLY A 24 -2.01 4.05 16.76
CA GLY A 24 -1.14 4.28 17.90
C GLY A 24 0.23 4.79 17.49
N ALA A 25 1.18 4.71 18.43
CA ALA A 25 2.52 5.21 18.20
C ALA A 25 3.25 4.47 17.08
N GLU A 26 2.86 3.22 16.83
CA GLU A 26 3.52 2.41 15.81
C GLU A 26 3.03 2.68 14.40
N ARG A 27 2.00 3.50 14.26
CA ARG A 27 1.34 3.67 12.98
C ARG A 27 2.28 4.20 11.89
N GLU A 28 3.07 5.21 12.20
CA GLU A 28 3.94 5.80 11.19
C GLU A 28 4.98 4.82 10.69
N LEU A 29 5.59 4.08 11.61
CA LEU A 29 6.55 3.06 11.23
C LEU A 29 5.90 1.96 10.42
N ALA A 30 4.69 1.56 10.81
CA ALA A 30 3.99 0.50 10.10
C ALA A 30 3.67 0.93 8.67
N ILE A 31 3.28 2.19 8.49
CA ILE A 31 2.99 2.72 7.17
C ILE A 31 4.25 2.69 6.30
N GLU A 32 5.38 3.12 6.87
CA GLU A 32 6.62 3.11 6.11
C GLU A 32 7.04 1.71 5.72
N GLU A 33 6.94 0.77 6.64
CA GLU A 33 7.34 -0.60 6.35
C GLU A 33 6.43 -1.24 5.32
N LEU A 34 5.14 -1.02 5.45
CA LEU A 34 4.21 -1.60 4.49
C LEU A 34 4.43 -0.99 3.11
N SER A 35 4.60 0.33 3.04
CA SER A 35 4.87 1.00 1.77
C SER A 35 6.14 0.48 1.13
N HIS A 36 7.18 0.30 1.93
CA HIS A 36 8.44 -0.20 1.41
C HIS A 36 8.29 -1.61 0.85
N SER A 37 7.59 -2.48 1.57
CA SER A 37 7.45 -3.86 1.14
C SER A 37 6.58 -3.98 -0.11
N LYS A 38 5.70 -3.02 -0.36
CA LYS A 38 4.81 -3.04 -1.52
C LYS A 38 5.22 -2.05 -2.61
N LEU A 39 6.38 -1.44 -2.46
CA LEU A 39 6.81 -0.40 -3.40
C LEU A 39 6.82 -0.89 -4.85
N ARG A 40 7.24 -2.12 -5.05
CA ARG A 40 7.28 -2.69 -6.38
C ARG A 40 5.91 -2.69 -7.05
N PHE A 41 4.89 -3.04 -6.28
CA PHE A 41 3.52 -3.04 -6.80
C PHE A 41 3.05 -1.62 -7.08
N ILE A 42 3.36 -0.71 -6.19
CA ILE A 42 2.95 0.68 -6.37
C ILE A 42 3.58 1.26 -7.62
N VAL A 43 4.87 1.00 -7.82
CA VAL A 43 5.57 1.48 -9.01
C VAL A 43 4.98 0.86 -10.26
N ALA A 44 4.67 -0.43 -10.23
CA ALA A 44 4.11 -1.10 -11.38
C ALA A 44 2.77 -0.49 -11.78
N VAL A 45 1.92 -0.20 -10.80
CA VAL A 45 0.63 0.42 -11.08
C VAL A 45 0.83 1.85 -11.56
N ALA A 46 1.77 2.57 -10.95
CA ALA A 46 2.03 3.96 -11.35
C ALA A 46 2.50 4.04 -12.80
N LYS A 47 3.26 3.07 -13.25
CA LYS A 47 3.74 3.05 -14.62
C LYS A 47 2.60 2.96 -15.63
N ILE A 48 1.51 2.33 -15.24
CA ILE A 48 0.35 2.23 -16.12
C ILE A 48 -0.22 3.61 -16.42
N TYR A 49 -0.11 4.53 -15.48
CA TYR A 49 -0.68 5.86 -15.60
C TYR A 49 0.35 6.91 -15.98
N ARG A 50 1.53 6.47 -16.37
CA ARG A 50 2.57 7.37 -16.81
C ARG A 50 2.09 8.15 -18.02
N GLY A 51 2.42 9.44 -18.06
CA GLY A 51 2.01 10.27 -19.18
C GLY A 51 0.65 10.92 -19.04
N CYS A 52 0.03 10.79 -17.87
CA CYS A 52 -1.29 11.35 -17.62
C CYS A 52 -1.23 12.74 -17.00
N GLY A 53 -0.08 13.37 -17.02
CA GLY A 53 0.05 14.72 -16.51
C GLY A 53 0.68 14.82 -15.13
N LEU A 54 0.92 13.70 -14.48
CA LEU A 54 1.56 13.68 -13.18
C LEU A 54 2.95 13.07 -13.29
N SER A 55 3.86 13.52 -12.44
CA SER A 55 5.18 12.93 -12.39
C SER A 55 5.11 11.55 -11.73
N MET A 56 6.18 10.75 -11.93
CA MET A 56 6.23 9.44 -11.29
C MET A 56 6.15 9.57 -9.77
N GLU A 57 6.79 10.59 -9.22
CA GLU A 57 6.75 10.79 -7.79
C GLU A 57 5.34 11.05 -7.30
N GLU A 58 4.59 11.84 -8.05
CA GLU A 58 3.22 12.11 -7.68
C GLU A 58 2.35 10.86 -7.77
N LEU A 59 2.59 10.05 -8.81
CA LEU A 59 1.84 8.81 -8.96
C LEU A 59 2.14 7.83 -7.84
N ILE A 60 3.42 7.72 -7.48
CA ILE A 60 3.81 6.82 -6.39
C ILE A 60 3.26 7.31 -5.06
N SER A 61 3.30 8.62 -4.84
CA SER A 61 2.72 9.19 -3.62
C SER A 61 1.24 8.89 -3.52
N ALA A 62 0.52 9.05 -4.63
CA ALA A 62 -0.91 8.74 -4.64
C ALA A 62 -1.14 7.26 -4.38
N GLY A 63 -0.28 6.40 -4.93
CA GLY A 63 -0.38 4.98 -4.69
C GLY A 63 -0.17 4.62 -3.22
N ASN A 64 0.77 5.29 -2.57
CA ASN A 64 0.99 5.07 -1.15
C ASN A 64 -0.23 5.46 -0.33
N GLU A 65 -0.87 6.56 -0.69
CA GLU A 65 -2.09 6.96 0.00
C GLU A 65 -3.16 5.89 -0.13
N GLY A 66 -3.27 5.32 -1.33
CA GLY A 66 -4.22 4.24 -1.55
C GLY A 66 -3.88 3.01 -0.73
N LEU A 67 -2.59 2.71 -0.62
CA LEU A 67 -2.16 1.56 0.17
C LEU A 67 -2.54 1.73 1.64
N VAL A 68 -2.33 2.93 2.18
CA VAL A 68 -2.68 3.19 3.57
C VAL A 68 -4.19 3.08 3.76
N SER A 69 -4.97 3.61 2.83
CA SER A 69 -6.43 3.49 2.91
C SER A 69 -6.85 2.03 2.88
N ALA A 70 -6.20 1.24 2.04
CA ALA A 70 -6.50 -0.19 1.97
C ALA A 70 -6.23 -0.86 3.31
N ALA A 71 -5.09 -0.52 3.92
CA ALA A 71 -4.74 -1.12 5.21
C ALA A 71 -5.76 -0.74 6.28
N GLU A 72 -6.25 0.49 6.24
CA GLU A 72 -7.21 0.93 7.24
C GLU A 72 -8.56 0.25 7.08
N ASN A 73 -8.88 -0.20 5.88
CA ASN A 73 -10.19 -0.78 5.60
C ASN A 73 -10.15 -2.29 5.36
N TYR A 74 -8.98 -2.89 5.41
CA TYR A 74 -8.86 -4.32 5.14
C TYR A 74 -9.47 -5.15 6.24
N ASP A 75 -10.19 -6.20 5.83
CA ASP A 75 -10.82 -7.12 6.76
C ASP A 75 -10.41 -8.53 6.35
N GLU A 76 -9.48 -9.11 7.10
CA GLU A 76 -8.94 -10.42 6.74
C GLU A 76 -9.99 -11.52 6.88
N SER A 77 -11.04 -11.28 7.63
CA SER A 77 -12.09 -12.29 7.81
C SER A 77 -12.88 -12.52 6.52
N ARG A 78 -12.74 -11.65 5.55
CA ARG A 78 -13.47 -11.79 4.29
C ARG A 78 -12.83 -12.79 3.34
N GLY A 79 -11.61 -13.22 3.60
CA GLY A 79 -11.03 -14.32 2.88
C GLY A 79 -10.22 -13.99 1.63
N PHE A 80 -10.09 -12.72 1.27
CA PHE A 80 -9.23 -12.36 0.13
C PHE A 80 -7.92 -11.77 0.63
N SER A 81 -6.90 -11.83 -0.22
CA SER A 81 -5.59 -11.35 0.17
C SER A 81 -5.56 -9.83 0.24
N PHE A 82 -4.65 -9.33 1.07
CA PHE A 82 -4.50 -7.89 1.18
C PHE A 82 -4.10 -7.26 -0.15
N MET A 83 -3.18 -7.89 -0.88
CA MET A 83 -2.72 -7.31 -2.15
C MET A 83 -3.84 -7.19 -3.18
N SER A 84 -4.70 -8.21 -3.27
CA SER A 84 -5.81 -8.15 -4.20
C SER A 84 -6.73 -6.98 -3.89
N TYR A 85 -6.92 -6.72 -2.61
CA TYR A 85 -7.74 -5.63 -2.14
C TYR A 85 -7.03 -4.29 -2.35
N ALA A 86 -5.74 -4.25 -2.00
CA ALA A 86 -4.98 -3.00 -2.04
C ALA A 86 -4.79 -2.47 -3.45
N VAL A 87 -4.65 -3.35 -4.43
CA VAL A 87 -4.47 -2.92 -5.82
C VAL A 87 -5.62 -2.02 -6.25
N TRP A 88 -6.84 -2.38 -5.88
CA TRP A 88 -7.99 -1.56 -6.21
C TRP A 88 -7.88 -0.16 -5.60
N TRP A 89 -7.51 -0.10 -4.32
CA TRP A 89 -7.37 1.18 -3.64
C TRP A 89 -6.25 2.03 -4.24
N ILE A 90 -5.14 1.39 -4.58
CA ILE A 90 -4.00 2.09 -5.17
C ILE A 90 -4.42 2.72 -6.49
N ARG A 91 -5.10 1.95 -7.33
CA ARG A 91 -5.54 2.45 -8.64
C ARG A 91 -6.54 3.59 -8.49
N GLN A 92 -7.48 3.45 -7.57
CA GLN A 92 -8.47 4.50 -7.36
C GLN A 92 -7.83 5.78 -6.87
N SER A 93 -6.86 5.66 -5.99
CA SER A 93 -6.19 6.83 -5.46
C SER A 93 -5.43 7.57 -6.56
N ILE A 94 -4.76 6.83 -7.43
CA ILE A 94 -4.05 7.42 -8.56
C ILE A 94 -5.02 8.09 -9.53
N ILE A 95 -6.11 7.41 -9.84
CA ILE A 95 -7.10 7.95 -10.77
C ILE A 95 -7.68 9.25 -10.25
N GLN A 96 -7.96 9.32 -8.97
CA GLN A 96 -8.47 10.54 -8.37
C GLN A 96 -7.49 11.69 -8.48
N LYS A 97 -6.21 11.39 -8.39
CA LYS A 97 -5.18 12.40 -8.49
C LYS A 97 -5.10 12.97 -9.91
N ILE A 98 -5.34 12.13 -10.90
CA ILE A 98 -5.27 12.54 -12.30
C ILE A 98 -6.44 13.43 -12.67
N GLN A 99 -7.58 13.21 -12.09
CA GLN A 99 -8.78 14.02 -12.40
C GLN A 99 -8.72 15.44 -11.79
#